data_68c702750c340c2efb17a6da08fd9400
#
_entry.id   68c702750c340c2efb17a6da08fd9400
#
_cell.length_a   1.000
_cell.length_b   1.000
_cell.length_c   1.000
_cell.angle_alpha   90.00
_cell.angle_beta   90.00
_cell.angle_gamma   90.00
#
_symmetry.space_group_name_H-M   'P 1'
#
loop_
_entity.id
_entity.type
_entity.pdbx_description
1 polymer ?
#
loop_
_entity_poly.entity_id
_entity_poly.type
_entity_poly.pdbx_seq_one_letter_code
_entity_poly.pdbx_strand_id
1 'polypeptide(L)'
;MHIFITGIAGFIGANAAEQLLKAGHRVTGIDNLNDYYDPQLKQARLAPLNKNPNFRFHHAAIEDPDVLKNLFEANSFDAVIHLAAQAGVRYSIENPRSYLNSNLIGTFELLEAARAHPPKHMLLASTSSAYGANEAMPYQETQRADHQMSFYAATKKSTEAMAHSYAHLYQLPITMFRFFTVYGPWGRPDMALFKFTDAILNDRPIDVYNHGNMRRDFTYVDDLVQALILLIETPPSDTPVTTEDSLSPVAPHRVLNIGNNAPVALEEFIAAIETATGRSATRNLMDMQAGDVPATWADTSLLQALTGYQPKTDIQTGVRKFVDWYNSYYS
;
A
#
# COMPACT_ATOMS: atom_id res chain seq x y z
N MET A 1 20.48 7.82 -4.55
CA MET A 1 20.36 6.58 -3.77
C MET A 1 20.09 5.39 -4.66
N HIS A 2 20.38 4.18 -4.16
CA HIS A 2 19.93 2.93 -4.75
C HIS A 2 18.81 2.34 -3.89
N ILE A 3 17.61 2.24 -4.44
CA ILE A 3 16.41 1.86 -3.70
C ILE A 3 15.91 0.50 -4.21
N PHE A 4 15.65 -0.41 -3.28
CA PHE A 4 15.06 -1.71 -3.57
C PHE A 4 13.55 -1.68 -3.31
N ILE A 5 12.75 -2.13 -4.29
CA ILE A 5 11.29 -2.16 -4.19
C ILE A 5 10.78 -3.57 -4.45
N THR A 6 10.11 -4.17 -3.48
CA THR A 6 9.38 -5.41 -3.70
C THR A 6 7.94 -5.12 -4.12
N GLY A 7 7.34 -5.97 -4.94
CA GLY A 7 6.00 -5.71 -5.52
C GLY A 7 6.03 -4.60 -6.57
N ILE A 8 7.11 -4.52 -7.32
CA ILE A 8 7.42 -3.42 -8.25
C ILE A 8 6.43 -3.32 -9.41
N ALA A 9 5.84 -4.42 -9.86
CA ALA A 9 4.82 -4.45 -10.91
C ALA A 9 3.40 -4.18 -10.36
N GLY A 10 3.28 -4.03 -9.05
CA GLY A 10 2.05 -3.65 -8.38
C GLY A 10 1.68 -2.18 -8.62
N PHE A 11 0.46 -1.81 -8.24
CA PHE A 11 -0.09 -0.46 -8.38
C PHE A 11 0.81 0.61 -7.73
N ILE A 12 1.10 0.45 -6.44
CA ILE A 12 1.89 1.45 -5.69
C ILE A 12 3.37 1.35 -6.08
N GLY A 13 3.91 0.13 -6.25
CA GLY A 13 5.33 -0.09 -6.57
C GLY A 13 5.75 0.56 -7.88
N ALA A 14 4.95 0.41 -8.94
CA ALA A 14 5.27 1.01 -10.24
C ALA A 14 5.23 2.56 -10.21
N ASN A 15 4.21 3.14 -9.54
CA ASN A 15 4.12 4.59 -9.36
C ASN A 15 5.28 5.15 -8.52
N ALA A 16 5.67 4.44 -7.45
CA ALA A 16 6.83 4.82 -6.62
C ALA A 16 8.13 4.77 -7.43
N ALA A 17 8.35 3.69 -8.18
CA ALA A 17 9.53 3.55 -9.03
C ALA A 17 9.62 4.65 -10.09
N GLU A 18 8.51 4.98 -10.75
CA GLU A 18 8.47 6.05 -11.76
C GLU A 18 8.91 7.40 -11.17
N GLN A 19 8.38 7.78 -10.01
CA GLN A 19 8.73 9.05 -9.37
C GLN A 19 10.19 9.06 -8.86
N LEU A 20 10.66 7.96 -8.27
CA LEU A 20 12.05 7.82 -7.82
C LEU A 20 13.05 7.88 -8.98
N LEU A 21 12.74 7.24 -10.11
CA LEU A 21 13.57 7.31 -11.32
C LEU A 21 13.58 8.72 -11.92
N LYS A 22 12.43 9.45 -11.92
CA LYS A 22 12.35 10.86 -12.32
C LYS A 22 13.19 11.78 -11.42
N ALA A 23 13.29 11.44 -10.13
CA ALA A 23 14.16 12.13 -9.17
C ALA A 23 15.65 11.75 -9.28
N GLY A 24 16.03 10.89 -10.26
CA GLY A 24 17.41 10.51 -10.51
C GLY A 24 17.95 9.38 -9.64
N HIS A 25 17.10 8.68 -8.89
CA HIS A 25 17.50 7.52 -8.11
C HIS A 25 17.69 6.28 -8.98
N ARG A 26 18.49 5.32 -8.51
CA ARG A 26 18.56 3.97 -9.07
C ARG A 26 17.55 3.09 -8.35
N VAL A 27 16.77 2.32 -9.12
CA VAL A 27 15.74 1.43 -8.58
C VAL A 27 16.00 0.00 -9.04
N THR A 28 16.05 -0.92 -8.10
CA THR A 28 15.98 -2.36 -8.35
C THR A 28 14.64 -2.87 -7.81
N GLY A 29 13.87 -3.56 -8.64
CA GLY A 29 12.55 -4.07 -8.27
C GLY A 29 12.43 -5.57 -8.47
N ILE A 30 11.62 -6.22 -7.61
CA ILE A 30 11.25 -7.63 -7.71
C ILE A 30 9.73 -7.79 -7.70
N ASP A 31 9.21 -8.69 -8.54
CA ASP A 31 7.80 -9.09 -8.59
C ASP A 31 7.69 -10.47 -9.24
N ASN A 32 6.77 -11.30 -8.78
CA ASN A 32 6.53 -12.64 -9.35
C ASN A 32 5.50 -12.64 -10.48
N LEU A 33 4.90 -11.48 -10.79
CA LEU A 33 3.88 -11.32 -11.82
C LEU A 33 2.72 -12.33 -11.71
N ASN A 34 2.33 -12.69 -10.47
CA ASN A 34 1.26 -13.65 -10.25
C ASN A 34 -0.05 -13.25 -10.95
N ASP A 35 -0.93 -14.22 -11.15
CA ASP A 35 -2.20 -14.13 -11.86
C ASP A 35 -3.42 -13.78 -10.99
N TYR A 36 -3.20 -13.24 -9.80
CA TYR A 36 -4.30 -12.78 -8.92
C TYR A 36 -5.24 -11.79 -9.64
N TYR A 37 -4.67 -10.97 -10.52
CA TYR A 37 -5.39 -10.20 -11.54
C TYR A 37 -4.55 -10.18 -12.81
N ASP A 38 -5.10 -9.64 -13.91
CA ASP A 38 -4.50 -9.67 -15.25
C ASP A 38 -3.00 -9.33 -15.24
N PRO A 39 -2.10 -10.29 -15.56
CA PRO A 39 -0.66 -10.04 -15.62
C PRO A 39 -0.25 -9.03 -16.69
N GLN A 40 -1.08 -8.81 -17.74
CA GLN A 40 -0.79 -7.82 -18.78
C GLN A 40 -0.76 -6.40 -18.19
N LEU A 41 -1.63 -6.10 -17.22
CA LEU A 41 -1.61 -4.81 -16.51
C LEU A 41 -0.30 -4.62 -15.72
N LYS A 42 0.26 -5.69 -15.13
CA LYS A 42 1.56 -5.66 -14.45
C LYS A 42 2.69 -5.40 -15.43
N GLN A 43 2.67 -6.07 -16.57
CA GLN A 43 3.67 -5.88 -17.64
C GLN A 43 3.59 -4.47 -18.23
N ALA A 44 2.38 -3.92 -18.41
CA ALA A 44 2.18 -2.57 -18.90
C ALA A 44 2.75 -1.50 -17.93
N ARG A 45 2.64 -1.72 -16.61
CA ARG A 45 3.28 -0.86 -15.60
C ARG A 45 4.81 -0.90 -15.67
N LEU A 46 5.40 -2.09 -15.94
CA LEU A 46 6.85 -2.26 -16.05
C LEU A 46 7.42 -1.72 -17.35
N ALA A 47 6.65 -1.70 -18.44
CA ALA A 47 7.14 -1.34 -19.77
C ALA A 47 7.83 0.04 -19.82
N PRO A 48 7.30 1.13 -19.26
CA PRO A 48 8.02 2.42 -19.21
C PRO A 48 9.25 2.38 -18.29
N LEU A 49 9.19 1.65 -17.17
CA LEU A 49 10.31 1.55 -16.22
C LEU A 49 11.51 0.85 -16.86
N ASN A 50 11.27 -0.23 -17.61
CA ASN A 50 12.31 -1.00 -18.29
C ASN A 50 13.09 -0.20 -19.35
N LYS A 51 12.58 0.95 -19.80
CA LYS A 51 13.30 1.86 -20.71
C LYS A 51 14.30 2.75 -19.97
N ASN A 52 14.23 2.85 -18.64
CA ASN A 52 15.12 3.69 -17.87
C ASN A 52 16.43 2.96 -17.53
N PRO A 53 17.62 3.50 -17.86
CA PRO A 53 18.91 2.84 -17.60
C PRO A 53 19.21 2.64 -16.09
N ASN A 54 18.57 3.41 -15.22
CA ASN A 54 18.69 3.32 -13.77
C ASN A 54 17.72 2.31 -13.15
N PHE A 55 16.94 1.57 -13.95
CA PHE A 55 15.99 0.56 -13.49
C PHE A 55 16.53 -0.85 -13.76
N ARG A 56 16.31 -1.76 -12.80
CA ARG A 56 16.55 -3.21 -12.96
C ARG A 56 15.36 -3.97 -12.41
N PHE A 57 14.85 -4.92 -13.18
CA PHE A 57 13.73 -5.78 -12.80
C PHE A 57 14.21 -7.21 -12.60
N HIS A 58 13.76 -7.84 -11.51
CA HIS A 58 13.94 -9.24 -11.21
C HIS A 58 12.59 -9.94 -11.16
N HIS A 59 12.38 -10.92 -12.02
CA HIS A 59 11.17 -11.74 -12.05
C HIS A 59 11.37 -12.94 -11.11
N ALA A 60 10.91 -12.85 -9.87
CA ALA A 60 10.96 -13.92 -8.88
C ALA A 60 9.98 -13.63 -7.74
N ALA A 61 9.64 -14.66 -6.95
CA ALA A 61 8.87 -14.51 -5.74
C ALA A 61 9.80 -14.14 -4.56
N ILE A 62 9.31 -13.31 -3.65
CA ILE A 62 10.10 -12.91 -2.47
C ILE A 62 10.20 -14.01 -1.42
N GLU A 63 9.30 -14.98 -1.45
CA GLU A 63 9.27 -16.16 -0.59
C GLU A 63 10.16 -17.30 -1.08
N ASP A 64 10.74 -17.19 -2.29
CA ASP A 64 11.66 -18.19 -2.82
C ASP A 64 13.00 -18.16 -2.07
N PRO A 65 13.51 -19.30 -1.63
CA PRO A 65 14.76 -19.36 -0.89
C PRO A 65 15.92 -18.71 -1.64
N ASP A 66 16.77 -18.00 -0.92
CA ASP A 66 18.00 -17.35 -1.39
C ASP A 66 17.84 -16.22 -2.41
N VAL A 67 16.65 -15.97 -2.96
CA VAL A 67 16.44 -14.90 -3.98
C VAL A 67 16.82 -13.53 -3.41
N LEU A 68 16.23 -13.15 -2.29
CA LEU A 68 16.50 -11.85 -1.65
C LEU A 68 17.93 -11.79 -1.09
N LYS A 69 18.41 -12.87 -0.50
CA LYS A 69 19.79 -12.98 -0.04
C LYS A 69 20.80 -12.68 -1.16
N ASN A 70 20.67 -13.36 -2.30
CA ASN A 70 21.57 -13.16 -3.44
C ASN A 70 21.49 -11.74 -4.01
N LEU A 71 20.28 -11.13 -4.01
CA LEU A 71 20.11 -9.75 -4.46
C LEU A 71 20.79 -8.75 -3.53
N PHE A 72 20.72 -8.95 -2.21
CA PHE A 72 21.37 -8.08 -1.24
C PHE A 72 22.90 -8.29 -1.20
N GLU A 73 23.38 -9.52 -1.39
CA GLU A 73 24.81 -9.80 -1.54
C GLU A 73 25.42 -9.12 -2.78
N ALA A 74 24.68 -9.10 -3.90
CA ALA A 74 25.14 -8.51 -5.15
C ALA A 74 24.99 -6.97 -5.22
N ASN A 75 24.23 -6.35 -4.31
CA ASN A 75 23.89 -4.93 -4.35
C ASN A 75 23.94 -4.31 -2.96
N SER A 76 24.39 -3.04 -2.91
CA SER A 76 24.24 -2.17 -1.74
C SER A 76 23.00 -1.30 -1.92
N PHE A 77 21.98 -1.51 -1.11
CA PHE A 77 20.75 -0.70 -1.14
C PHE A 77 20.80 0.36 -0.05
N ASP A 78 20.52 1.61 -0.40
CA ASP A 78 20.39 2.71 0.58
C ASP A 78 19.08 2.61 1.35
N ALA A 79 17.98 2.25 0.65
CA ALA A 79 16.66 2.10 1.24
C ALA A 79 15.87 0.94 0.61
N VAL A 80 14.92 0.42 1.36
CA VAL A 80 13.99 -0.63 0.92
C VAL A 80 12.57 -0.14 1.05
N ILE A 81 11.75 -0.34 0.01
CA ILE A 81 10.28 -0.17 0.06
C ILE A 81 9.65 -1.54 -0.18
N HIS A 82 9.07 -2.13 0.87
CA HIS A 82 8.46 -3.46 0.81
C HIS A 82 6.96 -3.35 0.60
N LEU A 83 6.53 -3.60 -0.65
CA LEU A 83 5.12 -3.57 -1.07
C LEU A 83 4.60 -4.92 -1.55
N ALA A 84 5.49 -5.90 -1.78
CA ALA A 84 5.08 -7.25 -2.17
C ALA A 84 4.25 -7.88 -1.06
N ALA A 85 3.05 -8.27 -1.39
CA ALA A 85 2.14 -8.97 -0.50
C ALA A 85 0.97 -9.55 -1.31
N GLN A 86 0.37 -10.62 -0.81
CA GLN A 86 -0.98 -10.94 -1.19
C GLN A 86 -1.92 -9.98 -0.43
N ALA A 87 -2.70 -9.21 -1.16
CA ALA A 87 -3.61 -8.21 -0.62
C ALA A 87 -5.09 -8.59 -0.85
N GLY A 88 -5.99 -7.96 -0.10
CA GLY A 88 -7.43 -8.19 -0.20
C GLY A 88 -7.98 -9.00 0.98
N VAL A 89 -8.94 -8.42 1.72
CA VAL A 89 -9.57 -9.06 2.89
C VAL A 89 -10.31 -10.33 2.48
N ARG A 90 -11.11 -10.25 1.42
CA ARG A 90 -11.99 -11.35 0.96
C ARG A 90 -11.21 -12.55 0.46
N TYR A 91 -10.24 -12.32 -0.42
CA TYR A 91 -9.42 -13.40 -0.96
C TYR A 91 -8.62 -14.14 0.13
N SER A 92 -8.37 -13.50 1.28
CA SER A 92 -7.73 -14.18 2.41
C SER A 92 -8.60 -15.26 3.06
N ILE A 93 -9.92 -15.23 2.83
CA ILE A 93 -10.86 -16.27 3.26
C ILE A 93 -10.80 -17.46 2.29
N GLU A 94 -10.69 -17.18 1.00
CA GLU A 94 -10.70 -18.17 -0.08
C GLU A 94 -9.34 -18.88 -0.23
N ASN A 95 -8.24 -18.11 -0.15
CA ASN A 95 -6.88 -18.61 -0.35
C ASN A 95 -5.91 -18.11 0.74
N PRO A 96 -6.04 -18.56 2.00
CA PRO A 96 -5.18 -18.10 3.10
C PRO A 96 -3.70 -18.51 2.92
N ARG A 97 -3.41 -19.58 2.18
CA ARG A 97 -2.05 -20.05 1.93
C ARG A 97 -1.19 -19.02 1.20
N SER A 98 -1.76 -18.30 0.23
CA SER A 98 -1.02 -17.27 -0.51
C SER A 98 -0.58 -16.10 0.41
N TYR A 99 -1.38 -15.80 1.45
CA TYR A 99 -1.03 -14.78 2.45
C TYR A 99 0.08 -15.25 3.40
N LEU A 100 0.06 -16.53 3.80
CA LEU A 100 1.14 -17.09 4.59
C LEU A 100 2.47 -17.00 3.84
N ASN A 101 2.48 -17.44 2.58
CA ASN A 101 3.69 -17.46 1.77
C ASN A 101 4.21 -16.04 1.50
N SER A 102 3.42 -15.21 0.84
CA SER A 102 3.90 -13.88 0.42
C SER A 102 4.06 -12.92 1.59
N ASN A 103 3.11 -12.89 2.55
CA ASN A 103 3.16 -11.86 3.60
C ASN A 103 4.11 -12.25 4.75
N LEU A 104 4.07 -13.49 5.23
CA LEU A 104 4.89 -13.90 6.38
C LEU A 104 6.24 -14.42 5.93
N ILE A 105 6.29 -15.44 5.05
CA ILE A 105 7.56 -16.02 4.60
C ILE A 105 8.34 -15.00 3.79
N GLY A 106 7.70 -14.31 2.82
CA GLY A 106 8.38 -13.30 2.00
C GLY A 106 8.92 -12.12 2.82
N THR A 107 8.20 -11.66 3.85
CA THR A 107 8.73 -10.62 4.76
C THR A 107 9.88 -11.16 5.61
N PHE A 108 9.81 -12.42 6.06
CA PHE A 108 10.91 -13.05 6.79
C PHE A 108 12.19 -13.11 5.92
N GLU A 109 12.11 -13.57 4.69
CA GLU A 109 13.25 -13.62 3.77
C GLU A 109 13.85 -12.22 3.53
N LEU A 110 13.01 -11.20 3.42
CA LEU A 110 13.48 -9.82 3.30
C LEU A 110 14.21 -9.34 4.55
N LEU A 111 13.69 -9.63 5.73
CA LEU A 111 14.32 -9.22 7.00
C LEU A 111 15.66 -9.95 7.21
N GLU A 112 15.76 -11.23 6.84
CA GLU A 112 17.04 -11.98 6.90
C GLU A 112 18.09 -11.42 5.90
N ALA A 113 17.67 -11.07 4.68
CA ALA A 113 18.56 -10.43 3.72
C ALA A 113 19.04 -9.05 4.21
N ALA A 114 18.12 -8.24 4.77
CA ALA A 114 18.46 -6.94 5.34
C ALA A 114 19.33 -7.05 6.61
N ARG A 115 19.16 -8.09 7.41
CA ARG A 115 20.04 -8.36 8.56
C ARG A 115 21.49 -8.59 8.12
N ALA A 116 21.69 -9.33 7.02
CA ALA A 116 23.01 -9.62 6.49
C ALA A 116 23.64 -8.39 5.80
N HIS A 117 22.83 -7.57 5.14
CA HIS A 117 23.27 -6.39 4.37
C HIS A 117 22.34 -5.19 4.70
N PRO A 118 22.55 -4.52 5.85
CA PRO A 118 21.63 -3.52 6.36
C PRO A 118 21.49 -2.28 5.46
N PRO A 119 20.28 -1.94 5.00
CA PRO A 119 20.01 -0.63 4.40
C PRO A 119 19.92 0.45 5.47
N LYS A 120 20.02 1.72 5.07
CA LYS A 120 19.89 2.86 6.00
C LYS A 120 18.47 3.02 6.52
N HIS A 121 17.46 2.62 5.77
CA HIS A 121 16.06 2.66 6.16
C HIS A 121 15.23 1.64 5.38
N MET A 122 14.27 1.01 6.07
CA MET A 122 13.28 0.12 5.47
C MET A 122 11.88 0.67 5.70
N LEU A 123 11.13 0.85 4.63
CA LEU A 123 9.70 1.20 4.63
C LEU A 123 8.89 -0.06 4.30
N LEU A 124 8.15 -0.60 5.25
CA LEU A 124 7.40 -1.85 5.07
C LEU A 124 5.89 -1.58 5.13
N ALA A 125 5.18 -2.02 4.10
CA ALA A 125 3.75 -1.84 4.01
C ALA A 125 2.99 -2.71 5.02
N SER A 126 2.22 -2.06 5.91
CA SER A 126 1.12 -2.65 6.67
C SER A 126 -0.21 -2.26 6.02
N THR A 127 -1.27 -2.07 6.80
CA THR A 127 -2.62 -1.78 6.31
C THR A 127 -3.47 -1.16 7.41
N SER A 128 -4.44 -0.32 7.05
CA SER A 128 -5.48 0.12 7.99
C SER A 128 -6.33 -1.02 8.53
N SER A 129 -6.40 -2.16 7.82
CA SER A 129 -7.07 -3.38 8.32
C SER A 129 -6.43 -3.93 9.59
N ALA A 130 -5.17 -3.57 9.89
CA ALA A 130 -4.48 -3.96 11.13
C ALA A 130 -5.17 -3.39 12.40
N TYR A 131 -5.96 -2.31 12.29
CA TYR A 131 -6.75 -1.80 13.41
C TYR A 131 -7.88 -2.76 13.83
N GLY A 132 -8.30 -3.67 12.94
CA GLY A 132 -9.24 -4.73 13.25
C GLY A 132 -10.59 -4.23 13.75
N ALA A 133 -10.98 -4.67 14.94
CA ALA A 133 -12.26 -4.34 15.59
C ALA A 133 -12.25 -2.98 16.33
N ASN A 134 -11.24 -2.13 16.15
CA ASN A 134 -11.24 -0.80 16.77
C ASN A 134 -12.37 0.07 16.20
N GLU A 135 -13.11 0.74 17.07
CA GLU A 135 -14.23 1.62 16.71
C GLU A 135 -13.88 3.11 16.81
N ALA A 136 -12.90 3.46 17.66
CA ALA A 136 -12.49 4.86 17.87
C ALA A 136 -11.74 5.40 16.64
N MET A 137 -12.27 6.46 16.04
CA MET A 137 -11.72 7.12 14.85
C MET A 137 -11.56 8.63 15.08
N PRO A 138 -10.60 9.31 14.41
CA PRO A 138 -9.64 8.72 13.46
C PRO A 138 -8.72 7.69 14.11
N TYR A 139 -8.25 6.72 13.31
CA TYR A 139 -7.28 5.73 13.80
C TYR A 139 -5.93 6.39 14.06
N GLN A 140 -5.39 6.16 15.25
CA GLN A 140 -4.07 6.63 15.68
C GLN A 140 -3.11 5.46 15.81
N GLU A 141 -1.84 5.67 15.51
CA GLU A 141 -0.82 4.63 15.50
C GLU A 141 -0.59 4.00 16.88
N THR A 142 -0.79 4.78 17.93
CA THR A 142 -0.65 4.36 19.34
C THR A 142 -1.81 3.50 19.86
N GLN A 143 -2.91 3.41 19.11
CA GLN A 143 -4.03 2.55 19.48
C GLN A 143 -3.62 1.07 19.43
N ARG A 144 -4.07 0.29 20.42
CA ARG A 144 -3.96 -1.16 20.38
C ARG A 144 -4.73 -1.71 19.18
N ALA A 145 -4.13 -2.69 18.50
CA ALA A 145 -4.66 -3.31 17.30
C ALA A 145 -4.52 -4.83 17.42
N ASP A 146 -5.23 -5.42 18.39
CA ASP A 146 -5.03 -6.81 18.82
C ASP A 146 -6.13 -7.75 18.32
N HIS A 147 -7.29 -7.25 17.84
CA HIS A 147 -8.44 -8.04 17.44
C HIS A 147 -8.63 -8.01 15.91
N GLN A 148 -7.87 -8.84 15.21
CA GLN A 148 -7.87 -8.86 13.74
C GLN A 148 -9.14 -9.48 13.16
N MET A 149 -9.77 -8.82 12.20
CA MET A 149 -11.07 -9.22 11.61
C MET A 149 -10.91 -10.08 10.34
N SER A 150 -9.68 -10.31 9.86
CA SER A 150 -9.41 -11.14 8.70
C SER A 150 -8.01 -11.76 8.77
N PHE A 151 -7.79 -12.86 8.03
CA PHE A 151 -6.48 -13.47 7.94
C PHE A 151 -5.45 -12.53 7.29
N TYR A 152 -5.87 -11.74 6.29
CA TYR A 152 -5.04 -10.67 5.73
C TYR A 152 -4.55 -9.70 6.81
N ALA A 153 -5.46 -9.16 7.62
CA ALA A 153 -5.11 -8.24 8.70
C ALA A 153 -4.17 -8.90 9.72
N ALA A 154 -4.42 -10.17 10.07
CA ALA A 154 -3.58 -10.93 10.97
C ALA A 154 -2.15 -11.11 10.42
N THR A 155 -1.99 -11.46 9.13
CA THR A 155 -0.66 -11.56 8.53
C THR A 155 0.07 -10.21 8.52
N LYS A 156 -0.60 -9.11 8.19
CA LYS A 156 0.02 -7.78 8.20
C LYS A 156 0.39 -7.32 9.62
N LYS A 157 -0.46 -7.60 10.62
CA LYS A 157 -0.13 -7.32 12.02
C LYS A 157 1.04 -8.16 12.51
N SER A 158 1.14 -9.41 12.07
CA SER A 158 2.28 -10.28 12.38
C SER A 158 3.58 -9.73 11.78
N THR A 159 3.56 -9.16 10.57
CA THR A 159 4.75 -8.53 9.98
C THR A 159 5.20 -7.27 10.75
N GLU A 160 4.27 -6.51 11.37
CA GLU A 160 4.65 -5.41 12.28
C GLU A 160 5.46 -5.92 13.48
N ALA A 161 5.04 -7.04 14.09
CA ALA A 161 5.74 -7.65 15.22
C ALA A 161 7.10 -8.26 14.80
N MET A 162 7.16 -8.92 13.64
CA MET A 162 8.42 -9.45 13.07
C MET A 162 9.41 -8.30 12.84
N ALA A 163 8.98 -7.23 12.16
CA ALA A 163 9.81 -6.07 11.87
C ALA A 163 10.34 -5.40 13.15
N HIS A 164 9.49 -5.24 14.18
CA HIS A 164 9.92 -4.70 15.46
C HIS A 164 11.01 -5.57 16.12
N SER A 165 10.85 -6.89 16.09
CA SER A 165 11.84 -7.82 16.67
C SER A 165 13.21 -7.70 15.96
N TYR A 166 13.22 -7.59 14.62
CA TYR A 166 14.45 -7.40 13.85
C TYR A 166 15.07 -6.03 14.07
N ALA A 167 14.25 -4.98 14.15
CA ALA A 167 14.72 -3.64 14.50
C ALA A 167 15.40 -3.64 15.87
N HIS A 168 14.82 -4.31 16.88
CA HIS A 168 15.41 -4.41 18.23
C HIS A 168 16.71 -5.21 18.23
N LEU A 169 16.71 -6.41 17.67
CA LEU A 169 17.86 -7.33 17.75
C LEU A 169 19.04 -6.90 16.88
N TYR A 170 18.77 -6.34 15.71
CA TYR A 170 19.78 -6.07 14.70
C TYR A 170 19.94 -4.58 14.37
N GLN A 171 19.23 -3.72 15.11
CA GLN A 171 19.27 -2.26 14.95
C GLN A 171 18.95 -1.81 13.51
N LEU A 172 18.04 -2.53 12.84
CA LEU A 172 17.53 -2.15 11.52
C LEU A 172 16.55 -0.99 11.66
N PRO A 173 16.79 0.18 11.02
CA PRO A 173 15.82 1.27 11.05
C PRO A 173 14.61 0.92 10.18
N ILE A 174 13.44 0.70 10.80
CA ILE A 174 12.24 0.25 10.11
C ILE A 174 11.06 1.18 10.43
N THR A 175 10.42 1.70 9.39
CA THR A 175 9.10 2.32 9.47
C THR A 175 8.06 1.41 8.82
N MET A 176 7.12 0.91 9.61
CA MET A 176 5.91 0.25 9.10
C MET A 176 4.89 1.32 8.76
N PHE A 177 4.26 1.25 7.58
CA PHE A 177 3.22 2.22 7.24
C PHE A 177 1.88 1.54 6.96
N ARG A 178 0.83 2.01 7.66
CA ARG A 178 -0.56 1.60 7.47
C ARG A 178 -1.21 2.55 6.49
N PHE A 179 -1.34 2.15 5.22
CA PHE A 179 -2.10 2.94 4.28
C PHE A 179 -3.58 2.55 4.28
N PHE A 180 -4.40 3.51 3.88
CA PHE A 180 -5.84 3.39 3.80
C PHE A 180 -6.27 3.00 2.38
N THR A 181 -7.38 3.51 1.87
CA THR A 181 -7.84 3.10 0.54
C THR A 181 -7.10 3.90 -0.53
N VAL A 182 -6.04 3.31 -1.08
CA VAL A 182 -5.26 3.94 -2.15
C VAL A 182 -5.97 3.79 -3.48
N TYR A 183 -6.05 4.89 -4.26
CA TYR A 183 -6.71 4.93 -5.55
C TYR A 183 -5.95 5.82 -6.55
N GLY A 184 -6.24 5.68 -7.85
CA GLY A 184 -5.63 6.48 -8.92
C GLY A 184 -5.27 5.65 -10.15
N PRO A 185 -4.64 6.28 -11.17
CA PRO A 185 -4.18 5.62 -12.39
C PRO A 185 -3.36 4.37 -12.12
N TRP A 186 -3.52 3.35 -12.97
CA TRP A 186 -2.91 2.05 -12.81
C TRP A 186 -3.41 1.26 -11.58
N GLY A 187 -4.57 1.65 -11.02
CA GLY A 187 -5.19 1.02 -9.86
C GLY A 187 -5.45 -0.47 -10.06
N ARG A 188 -5.73 -1.17 -8.94
CA ARG A 188 -5.99 -2.61 -8.96
C ARG A 188 -7.41 -2.91 -9.44
N PRO A 189 -7.60 -3.92 -10.34
CA PRO A 189 -8.93 -4.27 -10.87
C PRO A 189 -9.93 -4.79 -9.81
N ASP A 190 -9.44 -5.31 -8.69
CA ASP A 190 -10.28 -5.83 -7.60
C ASP A 190 -10.83 -4.73 -6.67
N MET A 191 -10.41 -3.46 -6.85
CA MET A 191 -10.84 -2.31 -6.03
C MET A 191 -12.08 -1.62 -6.60
N ALA A 192 -12.85 -0.97 -5.72
CA ALA A 192 -14.14 -0.36 -6.05
C ALA A 192 -14.05 0.66 -7.20
N LEU A 193 -13.03 1.54 -7.22
CA LEU A 193 -12.89 2.53 -8.30
C LEU A 193 -12.84 1.86 -9.68
N PHE A 194 -12.01 0.84 -9.80
CA PHE A 194 -11.87 0.12 -11.07
C PHE A 194 -13.17 -0.59 -11.45
N LYS A 195 -13.73 -1.39 -10.52
CA LYS A 195 -14.98 -2.15 -10.74
C LYS A 195 -16.15 -1.26 -11.11
N PHE A 196 -16.30 -0.13 -10.41
CA PHE A 196 -17.41 0.79 -10.65
C PHE A 196 -17.24 1.51 -11.98
N THR A 197 -16.04 1.98 -12.30
CA THR A 197 -15.75 2.62 -13.59
C THR A 197 -16.02 1.66 -14.75
N ASP A 198 -15.50 0.43 -14.67
CA ASP A 198 -15.72 -0.60 -15.68
C ASP A 198 -17.22 -0.95 -15.85
N ALA A 199 -17.95 -1.11 -14.74
CA ALA A 199 -19.37 -1.41 -14.77
C ALA A 199 -20.19 -0.25 -15.38
N ILE A 200 -19.94 0.99 -14.94
CA ILE A 200 -20.66 2.17 -15.43
C ILE A 200 -20.40 2.41 -16.93
N LEU A 201 -19.16 2.29 -17.40
CA LEU A 201 -18.81 2.46 -18.81
C LEU A 201 -19.42 1.38 -19.72
N ASN A 202 -19.70 0.20 -19.17
CA ASN A 202 -20.32 -0.93 -19.88
C ASN A 202 -21.79 -1.15 -19.55
N ASP A 203 -22.47 -0.15 -19.00
CA ASP A 203 -23.91 -0.16 -18.64
C ASP A 203 -24.32 -1.36 -17.76
N ARG A 204 -23.39 -1.81 -16.88
CA ARG A 204 -23.62 -2.87 -15.89
C ARG A 204 -23.89 -2.28 -14.51
N PRO A 205 -24.73 -2.94 -13.67
CA PRO A 205 -24.98 -2.47 -12.31
C PRO A 205 -23.70 -2.58 -11.44
N ILE A 206 -23.59 -1.66 -10.47
CA ILE A 206 -22.57 -1.69 -9.42
C ILE A 206 -23.17 -2.23 -8.12
N ASP A 207 -22.43 -3.09 -7.41
CA ASP A 207 -22.83 -3.60 -6.10
C ASP A 207 -22.46 -2.59 -5.00
N VAL A 208 -23.48 -2.06 -4.33
CA VAL A 208 -23.37 -1.04 -3.29
C VAL A 208 -23.63 -1.69 -1.93
N TYR A 209 -22.57 -2.11 -1.27
CA TYR A 209 -22.63 -2.82 0.02
C TYR A 209 -23.03 -1.90 1.17
N ASN A 210 -23.60 -2.51 2.23
CA ASN A 210 -24.17 -1.83 3.38
C ASN A 210 -25.16 -0.72 2.97
N HIS A 211 -25.94 -0.96 1.90
CA HIS A 211 -26.89 0.00 1.32
C HIS A 211 -26.31 1.41 1.12
N GLY A 212 -25.00 1.53 0.86
CA GLY A 212 -24.31 2.80 0.69
C GLY A 212 -23.80 3.46 1.98
N ASN A 213 -24.13 2.92 3.16
CA ASN A 213 -23.71 3.47 4.46
C ASN A 213 -22.25 3.14 4.79
N MET A 214 -21.35 3.58 3.93
CA MET A 214 -19.92 3.33 4.05
C MET A 214 -19.14 4.63 3.93
N ARG A 215 -18.05 4.75 4.68
CA ARG A 215 -17.08 5.85 4.58
C ARG A 215 -15.66 5.31 4.51
N ARG A 216 -14.85 5.88 3.64
CA ARG A 216 -13.42 5.49 3.49
C ARG A 216 -12.55 6.71 3.37
N ASP A 217 -11.37 6.60 3.95
CA ASP A 217 -10.26 7.50 3.67
C ASP A 217 -9.63 7.07 2.35
N PHE A 218 -9.84 7.89 1.31
CA PHE A 218 -9.27 7.67 -0.02
C PHE A 218 -8.00 8.48 -0.18
N THR A 219 -6.89 7.79 -0.38
CA THR A 219 -5.57 8.40 -0.57
C THR A 219 -5.15 8.29 -2.04
N TYR A 220 -4.97 9.42 -2.70
CA TYR A 220 -4.51 9.42 -4.09
C TYR A 220 -3.09 8.87 -4.20
N VAL A 221 -2.82 8.07 -5.24
CA VAL A 221 -1.55 7.32 -5.34
C VAL A 221 -0.31 8.23 -5.37
N ASP A 222 -0.36 9.38 -6.05
CA ASP A 222 0.80 10.30 -6.07
C ASP A 222 1.04 10.92 -4.70
N ASP A 223 -0.02 11.22 -3.93
CA ASP A 223 0.12 11.71 -2.55
C ASP A 223 0.75 10.65 -1.63
N LEU A 224 0.33 9.38 -1.78
CA LEU A 224 0.96 8.28 -1.05
C LEU A 224 2.45 8.14 -1.42
N VAL A 225 2.76 8.14 -2.71
CA VAL A 225 4.14 7.98 -3.19
C VAL A 225 5.02 9.15 -2.73
N GLN A 226 4.51 10.38 -2.77
CA GLN A 226 5.22 11.54 -2.24
C GLN A 226 5.54 11.37 -0.74
N ALA A 227 4.57 10.88 0.05
CA ALA A 227 4.80 10.57 1.47
C ALA A 227 5.90 9.51 1.65
N LEU A 228 5.87 8.41 0.86
CA LEU A 228 6.91 7.37 0.93
C LEU A 228 8.30 7.91 0.58
N ILE A 229 8.42 8.76 -0.46
CA ILE A 229 9.69 9.35 -0.86
C ILE A 229 10.28 10.21 0.27
N LEU A 230 9.46 11.04 0.91
CA LEU A 230 9.90 11.86 2.02
C LEU A 230 10.27 11.02 3.25
N LEU A 231 9.53 9.94 3.50
CA LEU A 231 9.82 9.02 4.61
C LEU A 231 11.15 8.27 4.45
N ILE A 232 11.63 8.03 3.23
CA ILE A 232 12.96 7.41 3.02
C ILE A 232 14.04 8.18 3.78
N GLU A 233 13.95 9.51 3.81
CA GLU A 233 14.93 10.41 4.44
C GLU A 233 14.69 10.60 5.95
N THR A 234 13.68 9.97 6.54
CA THR A 234 13.30 10.13 7.96
C THR A 234 13.29 8.79 8.71
N PRO A 235 14.45 8.08 8.81
CA PRO A 235 14.52 6.84 9.57
C PRO A 235 14.15 7.09 11.05
N PRO A 236 13.62 6.07 11.76
CA PRO A 236 13.38 6.17 13.20
C PRO A 236 14.65 6.58 13.94
N SER A 237 14.55 7.62 14.77
CA SER A 237 15.63 8.15 15.60
C SER A 237 15.46 7.69 17.04
N ASP A 238 16.37 8.13 17.96
CA ASP A 238 16.29 7.79 19.38
C ASP A 238 15.27 8.65 20.15
N THR A 239 14.72 9.67 19.50
CA THR A 239 13.78 10.61 20.16
C THR A 239 12.48 10.73 19.38
N PRO A 240 11.31 10.67 20.06
CA PRO A 240 10.03 10.90 19.42
C PRO A 240 9.91 12.35 18.91
N VAL A 241 9.24 12.54 17.77
CA VAL A 241 9.01 13.86 17.17
C VAL A 241 7.78 14.56 17.74
N THR A 242 6.87 13.79 18.34
CA THR A 242 5.68 14.29 19.04
C THR A 242 5.40 13.43 20.28
N THR A 243 4.50 13.88 21.16
CA THR A 243 4.04 13.08 22.31
C THR A 243 3.28 11.82 21.90
N GLU A 244 2.64 11.84 20.73
CA GLU A 244 1.86 10.73 20.19
C GLU A 244 2.66 9.90 19.15
N ASP A 245 4.00 10.08 19.11
CA ASP A 245 4.84 9.29 18.22
C ASP A 245 4.80 7.81 18.60
N SER A 246 4.60 6.95 17.62
CA SER A 246 4.60 5.49 17.76
C SER A 246 6.03 4.90 17.82
N LEU A 247 7.04 5.74 17.93
CA LEU A 247 8.44 5.31 18.04
C LEU A 247 8.62 4.32 19.20
N SER A 248 9.20 3.18 18.91
CA SER A 248 9.50 2.18 19.93
C SER A 248 10.51 2.71 20.95
N PRO A 249 10.30 2.51 22.26
CA PRO A 249 11.26 2.91 23.29
C PRO A 249 12.50 1.99 23.34
N VAL A 250 12.53 0.90 22.56
CA VAL A 250 13.57 -0.13 22.63
C VAL A 250 14.15 -0.54 21.27
N ALA A 251 13.72 0.12 20.19
CA ALA A 251 14.15 -0.23 18.83
C ALA A 251 14.03 0.95 17.87
N PRO A 252 14.87 1.05 16.82
CA PRO A 252 14.68 2.02 15.74
C PRO A 252 13.50 1.61 14.85
N HIS A 253 12.29 1.62 15.42
CA HIS A 253 11.07 1.13 14.79
C HIS A 253 9.92 2.09 15.05
N ARG A 254 9.12 2.36 14.00
CA ARG A 254 7.92 3.19 14.05
C ARG A 254 6.81 2.58 13.22
N VAL A 255 5.57 2.77 13.66
CA VAL A 255 4.36 2.53 12.85
C VAL A 255 3.77 3.88 12.45
N LEU A 256 3.30 4.04 11.23
CA LEU A 256 2.83 5.32 10.70
C LEU A 256 1.57 5.13 9.85
N ASN A 257 0.59 6.02 9.99
CA ASN A 257 -0.55 6.09 9.07
C ASN A 257 -0.21 6.94 7.84
N ILE A 258 -0.62 6.44 6.67
CA ILE A 258 -0.66 7.23 5.44
C ILE A 258 -2.08 7.22 4.91
N GLY A 259 -2.78 8.32 5.08
CA GLY A 259 -4.17 8.55 4.67
C GLY A 259 -4.38 10.01 4.28
N ASN A 260 -5.57 10.36 3.84
CA ASN A 260 -5.94 11.73 3.50
C ASN A 260 -6.56 12.50 4.68
N ASN A 261 -6.84 11.81 5.79
CA ASN A 261 -7.53 12.36 6.97
C ASN A 261 -8.88 13.02 6.63
N ALA A 262 -9.52 12.59 5.54
CA ALA A 262 -10.78 13.14 5.03
C ALA A 262 -11.67 11.98 4.54
N PRO A 263 -12.51 11.40 5.43
CA PRO A 263 -13.36 10.27 5.06
C PRO A 263 -14.46 10.71 4.09
N VAL A 264 -14.53 10.05 2.93
CA VAL A 264 -15.51 10.28 1.87
C VAL A 264 -16.63 9.24 1.98
N ALA A 265 -17.89 9.68 1.85
CA ALA A 265 -19.02 8.78 1.77
C ALA A 265 -19.03 8.00 0.45
N LEU A 266 -19.50 6.74 0.47
CA LEU A 266 -19.55 5.90 -0.74
C LEU A 266 -20.39 6.54 -1.84
N GLU A 267 -21.50 7.21 -1.51
CA GLU A 267 -22.34 7.92 -2.49
C GLU A 267 -21.61 9.11 -3.14
N GLU A 268 -20.81 9.85 -2.38
CA GLU A 268 -19.97 10.94 -2.93
C GLU A 268 -18.91 10.38 -3.87
N PHE A 269 -18.31 9.23 -3.51
CA PHE A 269 -17.35 8.54 -4.37
C PHE A 269 -17.99 8.05 -5.68
N ILE A 270 -19.20 7.47 -5.62
CA ILE A 270 -19.95 7.06 -6.81
C ILE A 270 -20.30 8.27 -7.68
N ALA A 271 -20.77 9.37 -7.09
CA ALA A 271 -21.08 10.60 -7.81
C ALA A 271 -19.86 11.21 -8.53
N ALA A 272 -18.65 11.09 -7.94
CA ALA A 272 -17.41 11.50 -8.60
C ALA A 272 -17.13 10.63 -9.85
N ILE A 273 -17.39 9.32 -9.79
CA ILE A 273 -17.21 8.42 -10.94
C ILE A 273 -18.26 8.73 -12.03
N GLU A 274 -19.53 8.93 -11.64
CA GLU A 274 -20.60 9.32 -12.58
C GLU A 274 -20.24 10.63 -13.32
N THR A 275 -19.75 11.62 -12.59
CA THR A 275 -19.31 12.90 -13.15
C THR A 275 -18.13 12.70 -14.13
N ALA A 276 -17.14 11.90 -13.74
CA ALA A 276 -15.94 11.68 -14.56
C ALA A 276 -16.23 10.85 -15.84
N THR A 277 -17.17 9.89 -15.76
CA THR A 277 -17.56 9.03 -16.89
C THR A 277 -18.63 9.67 -17.77
N GLY A 278 -19.37 10.68 -17.27
CA GLY A 278 -20.54 11.26 -17.92
C GLY A 278 -21.74 10.31 -17.98
N ARG A 279 -21.78 9.26 -17.16
CA ARG A 279 -22.83 8.24 -17.12
C ARG A 279 -23.33 8.02 -15.70
N SER A 280 -24.61 7.66 -15.53
CA SER A 280 -25.19 7.32 -14.24
C SER A 280 -25.04 5.83 -13.91
N ALA A 281 -24.75 5.53 -12.65
CA ALA A 281 -24.65 4.16 -12.17
C ALA A 281 -26.02 3.53 -11.91
N THR A 282 -26.26 2.32 -12.40
CA THR A 282 -27.34 1.45 -11.90
C THR A 282 -26.83 0.78 -10.62
N ARG A 283 -27.52 0.98 -9.49
CA ARG A 283 -27.10 0.50 -8.17
C ARG A 283 -27.83 -0.78 -7.77
N ASN A 284 -27.10 -1.81 -7.40
CA ASN A 284 -27.60 -3.00 -6.73
C ASN A 284 -27.25 -2.89 -5.23
N LEU A 285 -28.27 -2.62 -4.40
CA LEU A 285 -28.05 -2.43 -2.95
C LEU A 285 -27.89 -3.79 -2.27
N MET A 286 -26.80 -3.96 -1.54
CA MET A 286 -26.41 -5.21 -0.89
C MET A 286 -26.23 -5.01 0.61
N ASP A 287 -26.39 -6.09 1.38
CA ASP A 287 -26.01 -6.13 2.79
C ASP A 287 -24.51 -5.99 2.97
N MET A 288 -24.08 -5.67 4.19
CA MET A 288 -22.66 -5.56 4.53
C MET A 288 -21.94 -6.91 4.39
N GLN A 289 -20.76 -6.89 3.80
CA GLN A 289 -19.98 -8.11 3.62
C GLN A 289 -19.21 -8.50 4.89
N ALA A 290 -18.98 -9.81 5.06
CA ALA A 290 -18.16 -10.34 6.15
C ALA A 290 -16.72 -9.78 6.10
N GLY A 291 -16.23 -9.33 7.24
CA GLY A 291 -14.89 -8.76 7.39
C GLY A 291 -14.76 -7.29 6.99
N ASP A 292 -15.82 -6.65 6.48
CA ASP A 292 -15.86 -5.20 6.23
C ASP A 292 -16.24 -4.44 7.50
N VAL A 293 -15.82 -3.16 7.55
CA VAL A 293 -16.19 -2.19 8.59
C VAL A 293 -16.90 -0.98 7.95
N PRO A 294 -17.84 -0.32 8.65
CA PRO A 294 -18.64 0.77 8.05
C PRO A 294 -17.81 2.01 7.72
N ALA A 295 -16.76 2.30 8.49
CA ALA A 295 -15.93 3.47 8.26
C ALA A 295 -14.45 3.18 8.57
N THR A 296 -13.54 3.88 7.89
CA THR A 296 -12.11 3.93 8.21
C THR A 296 -11.54 5.28 7.81
N TRP A 297 -10.79 5.95 8.70
CA TRP A 297 -9.92 7.06 8.32
C TRP A 297 -8.76 7.24 9.29
N ALA A 298 -7.68 7.85 8.78
CA ALA A 298 -6.42 8.04 9.47
C ALA A 298 -6.39 9.34 10.27
N ASP A 299 -5.73 9.32 11.42
CA ASP A 299 -4.98 10.47 11.90
C ASP A 299 -3.61 10.46 11.17
N THR A 300 -3.25 11.58 10.55
CA THR A 300 -2.01 11.72 9.78
C THR A 300 -1.06 12.77 10.40
N SER A 301 -1.31 13.15 11.64
CA SER A 301 -0.52 14.16 12.36
C SER A 301 0.95 13.77 12.49
N LEU A 302 1.23 12.48 12.71
CA LEU A 302 2.60 11.97 12.80
C LEU A 302 3.32 12.04 11.44
N LEU A 303 2.65 11.72 10.33
CA LEU A 303 3.21 11.89 8.99
C LEU A 303 3.60 13.34 8.73
N GLN A 304 2.72 14.28 9.07
CA GLN A 304 2.98 15.71 8.93
C GLN A 304 4.14 16.17 9.80
N ALA A 305 4.22 15.71 11.05
CA ALA A 305 5.31 16.06 11.95
C ALA A 305 6.68 15.55 11.46
N LEU A 306 6.72 14.35 10.86
CA LEU A 306 7.94 13.75 10.34
C LEU A 306 8.42 14.37 9.03
N THR A 307 7.49 14.71 8.13
CA THR A 307 7.81 15.03 6.74
C THR A 307 7.43 16.45 6.32
N GLY A 308 6.64 17.16 7.12
CA GLY A 308 6.04 18.43 6.73
C GLY A 308 4.96 18.30 5.66
N TYR A 309 4.60 17.08 5.24
CA TYR A 309 3.70 16.80 4.13
C TYR A 309 2.33 16.30 4.60
N GLN A 310 1.30 16.71 3.89
CA GLN A 310 -0.05 16.16 3.99
C GLN A 310 -0.59 15.82 2.60
N PRO A 311 -1.22 14.65 2.41
CA PRO A 311 -2.03 14.36 1.23
C PRO A 311 -3.12 15.42 1.03
N LYS A 312 -3.37 15.81 -0.24
CA LYS A 312 -4.25 16.95 -0.54
C LYS A 312 -5.11 16.78 -1.79
N THR A 313 -4.96 15.68 -2.53
CA THR A 313 -5.75 15.45 -3.74
C THR A 313 -7.19 15.12 -3.36
N ASP A 314 -8.13 15.96 -3.81
CA ASP A 314 -9.56 15.72 -3.61
C ASP A 314 -10.06 14.54 -4.46
N ILE A 315 -11.21 13.98 -4.06
CA ILE A 315 -11.75 12.77 -4.68
C ILE A 315 -12.14 12.99 -6.14
N GLN A 316 -12.68 14.15 -6.49
CA GLN A 316 -13.11 14.47 -7.86
C GLN A 316 -11.92 14.53 -8.81
N THR A 317 -10.83 15.19 -8.38
CA THR A 317 -9.59 15.29 -9.16
C THR A 317 -8.95 13.91 -9.35
N GLY A 318 -8.83 13.12 -8.30
CA GLY A 318 -8.18 11.82 -8.37
C GLY A 318 -8.99 10.79 -9.17
N VAL A 319 -10.33 10.78 -9.03
CA VAL A 319 -11.23 9.93 -9.82
C VAL A 319 -11.18 10.29 -11.29
N ARG A 320 -11.20 11.57 -11.64
CA ARG A 320 -11.09 12.03 -13.05
C ARG A 320 -9.79 11.52 -13.69
N LYS A 321 -8.65 11.70 -13.03
CA LYS A 321 -7.36 11.18 -13.51
C LYS A 321 -7.36 9.67 -13.72
N PHE A 322 -8.04 8.92 -12.84
CA PHE A 322 -8.20 7.48 -13.00
C PHE A 322 -9.05 7.14 -14.24
N VAL A 323 -10.20 7.81 -14.42
CA VAL A 323 -11.10 7.57 -15.57
C VAL A 323 -10.42 7.93 -16.88
N ASP A 324 -9.68 9.03 -16.93
CA ASP A 324 -8.89 9.43 -18.12
C ASP A 324 -7.84 8.35 -18.47
N TRP A 325 -7.12 7.84 -17.47
CA TRP A 325 -6.18 6.73 -17.64
C TRP A 325 -6.90 5.46 -18.10
N TYR A 326 -8.03 5.12 -17.47
CA TYR A 326 -8.80 3.92 -17.79
C TYR A 326 -9.24 3.92 -19.26
N ASN A 327 -9.83 5.03 -19.71
CA ASN A 327 -10.23 5.20 -21.12
C ASN A 327 -9.03 5.10 -22.06
N SER A 328 -7.89 5.69 -21.72
CA SER A 328 -6.68 5.64 -22.57
C SER A 328 -6.06 4.24 -22.64
N TYR A 329 -6.23 3.41 -21.63
CA TYR A 329 -5.61 2.08 -21.57
C TYR A 329 -6.50 0.98 -22.16
N TYR A 330 -7.84 1.09 -22.00
CA TYR A 330 -8.81 0.09 -22.40
C TYR A 330 -9.62 0.45 -23.66
N SER A 331 -9.37 1.61 -24.30
CA SER A 331 -10.03 2.05 -25.54
C SER A 331 -9.44 1.42 -26.79
#